data_39976c2e4eb8037ad9343465c3928c5b
#
_entry.id   39976c2e4eb8037ad9343465c3928c5b
#
_cell.length_a   1.000
_cell.length_b   1.000
_cell.length_c   1.000
_cell.angle_alpha   90.00
_cell.angle_beta   90.00
_cell.angle_gamma   90.00
#
_symmetry.space_group_name_H-M   'P 1'
#
loop_
_entity.id
_entity.type
_entity.pdbx_description
1 polymer ?
#
loop_
_entity_poly.entity_id
_entity_poly.type
_entity_poly.pdbx_seq_one_letter_code
_entity_poly.pdbx_strand_id
1 'polypeptide(L)'
;MLFRSVREFKAVEHRLEFVATIRGVDYYNDSKATNVDATIKALESFPANIHLIVGGKDKGSDYTVLNDLLRQRVKRVYTIGAAAGKIESQIVSAKDRGVEVVHVETLENALRKANAAALPGDVVLLAPACASFDQFKNYEQRGQVFKEIVRGLG
;
A
#
# COMPACT_ATOMS: atom_id res chain seq x y z
N MET A 1 17.79 -7.40 -11.31
CA MET A 1 16.43 -7.78 -10.99
C MET A 1 15.76 -6.66 -10.19
N LEU A 2 14.52 -6.34 -10.52
CA LEU A 2 13.84 -5.16 -9.98
C LEU A 2 13.71 -5.14 -8.45
N PHE A 3 13.23 -6.22 -7.84
CA PHE A 3 13.10 -6.29 -6.38
C PHE A 3 14.42 -6.10 -5.67
N ARG A 4 15.45 -6.76 -6.19
CA ARG A 4 16.75 -6.65 -5.57
C ARG A 4 17.28 -5.23 -5.64
N SER A 5 17.11 -4.54 -6.76
CA SER A 5 17.52 -3.16 -6.91
C SER A 5 16.81 -2.25 -5.91
N VAL A 6 15.50 -2.44 -5.71
CA VAL A 6 14.73 -1.64 -4.75
C VAL A 6 15.23 -1.87 -3.33
N ARG A 7 15.48 -3.12 -2.95
CA ARG A 7 15.92 -3.45 -1.59
C ARG A 7 17.33 -2.93 -1.31
N GLU A 8 18.20 -2.98 -2.31
CA GLU A 8 19.59 -2.54 -2.15
C GLU A 8 19.75 -1.04 -2.26
N PHE A 9 18.79 -0.37 -2.91
CA PHE A 9 18.83 1.07 -3.05
C PHE A 9 18.56 1.73 -1.70
N LYS A 10 19.47 2.59 -1.29
CA LYS A 10 19.32 3.27 0.01
C LYS A 10 18.29 4.37 -0.10
N ALA A 11 17.05 4.01 0.10
CA ALA A 11 15.93 4.92 -0.05
C ALA A 11 15.90 5.98 1.05
N VAL A 12 15.28 7.12 0.72
CA VAL A 12 14.90 8.12 1.72
C VAL A 12 13.81 7.51 2.61
N GLU A 13 13.84 7.82 3.89
CA GLU A 13 12.83 7.32 4.83
C GLU A 13 11.42 7.65 4.34
N HIS A 14 10.49 6.70 4.48
CA HIS A 14 9.09 6.78 4.05
C HIS A 14 8.90 6.83 2.53
N ARG A 15 9.95 6.67 1.73
CA ARG A 15 9.86 6.58 0.28
C ARG A 15 10.35 5.22 -0.17
N LEU A 16 9.42 4.34 -0.52
CA LEU A 16 9.67 2.96 -0.98
C LEU A 16 10.71 2.26 -0.09
N GLU A 17 10.56 2.47 1.19
CA GLU A 17 11.52 2.01 2.20
C GLU A 17 11.26 0.55 2.55
N PHE A 18 12.26 -0.31 2.33
CA PHE A 18 12.18 -1.70 2.77
C PHE A 18 12.21 -1.76 4.30
N VAL A 19 11.26 -2.46 4.90
CA VAL A 19 11.14 -2.54 6.35
C VAL A 19 11.60 -3.90 6.88
N ALA A 20 11.04 -4.96 6.34
CA ALA A 20 11.35 -6.32 6.83
C ALA A 20 10.83 -7.38 5.87
N THR A 21 11.40 -8.58 5.96
CA THR A 21 10.85 -9.78 5.35
C THR A 21 10.31 -10.66 6.48
N ILE A 22 9.03 -11.00 6.41
CA ILE A 22 8.37 -11.84 7.41
C ILE A 22 7.73 -13.03 6.70
N ARG A 23 8.18 -14.22 7.00
CA ARG A 23 7.70 -15.46 6.37
C ARG A 23 7.72 -15.39 4.82
N GLY A 24 8.81 -14.82 4.29
CA GLY A 24 8.99 -14.69 2.84
C GLY A 24 8.20 -13.56 2.20
N VAL A 25 7.54 -12.71 2.97
CA VAL A 25 6.79 -11.55 2.49
C VAL A 25 7.58 -10.29 2.80
N ASP A 26 7.82 -9.47 1.78
CA ASP A 26 8.55 -8.20 1.93
C ASP A 26 7.59 -7.06 2.20
N TYR A 27 7.89 -6.25 3.22
CA TYR A 27 7.08 -5.10 3.62
C TYR A 27 7.80 -3.80 3.27
N TYR A 28 7.11 -2.92 2.53
CA TYR A 28 7.65 -1.64 2.07
C TYR A 28 6.81 -0.47 2.55
N ASN A 29 7.48 0.56 3.06
CA ASN A 29 6.87 1.79 3.53
C ASN A 29 7.05 2.89 2.49
N ASP A 30 5.96 3.28 1.82
CA ASP A 30 5.96 4.46 0.96
C ASP A 30 4.89 5.44 1.43
N SER A 31 4.91 5.76 2.73
CA SER A 31 3.95 6.70 3.33
C SER A 31 4.02 8.08 2.69
N LYS A 32 5.14 8.44 2.07
CA LYS A 32 5.30 9.69 1.35
C LYS A 32 4.49 9.75 0.06
N ALA A 33 3.96 8.61 -0.42
CA ALA A 33 3.08 8.58 -1.59
C ALA A 33 1.70 9.15 -1.24
N THR A 34 1.63 10.47 -1.13
CA THR A 34 0.42 11.19 -0.70
C THR A 34 -0.48 11.61 -1.86
N ASN A 35 -0.17 11.20 -3.08
CA ASN A 35 -0.99 11.44 -4.26
C ASN A 35 -0.96 10.22 -5.17
N VAL A 36 -1.87 10.21 -6.15
CA VAL A 36 -2.05 9.07 -7.06
C VAL A 36 -0.81 8.81 -7.91
N ASP A 37 -0.15 9.85 -8.40
CA ASP A 37 1.05 9.68 -9.23
C ASP A 37 2.17 8.97 -8.48
N ALA A 38 2.35 9.29 -7.21
CA ALA A 38 3.37 8.64 -6.39
C ALA A 38 3.01 7.16 -6.15
N THR A 39 1.74 6.85 -5.97
CA THR A 39 1.29 5.46 -5.82
C THR A 39 1.52 4.67 -7.12
N ILE A 40 1.28 5.29 -8.28
CA ILE A 40 1.58 4.65 -9.57
C ILE A 40 3.06 4.27 -9.64
N LYS A 41 3.95 5.18 -9.29
CA LYS A 41 5.39 4.90 -9.31
C LYS A 41 5.76 3.78 -8.35
N ALA A 42 5.17 3.75 -7.17
CA ALA A 42 5.41 2.69 -6.21
C ALA A 42 4.97 1.33 -6.76
N LEU A 43 3.79 1.26 -7.36
CA LEU A 43 3.28 0.03 -7.96
C LEU A 43 4.18 -0.45 -9.10
N GLU A 44 4.70 0.48 -9.89
CA GLU A 44 5.59 0.15 -11.00
C GLU A 44 6.95 -0.42 -10.54
N SER A 45 7.27 -0.28 -9.27
CA SER A 45 8.52 -0.80 -8.71
C SER A 45 8.51 -2.31 -8.49
N PHE A 46 7.34 -2.95 -8.60
CA PHE A 46 7.19 -4.39 -8.37
C PHE A 46 6.41 -5.03 -9.52
N PRO A 47 6.87 -6.18 -10.05
CA PRO A 47 6.20 -6.78 -11.22
C PRO A 47 4.84 -7.37 -10.92
N ALA A 48 4.61 -7.89 -9.70
CA ALA A 48 3.37 -8.58 -9.36
C ALA A 48 3.29 -8.88 -7.86
N ASN A 49 2.21 -9.53 -7.45
CA ASN A 49 2.03 -10.10 -6.12
C ASN A 49 1.98 -9.06 -5.01
N ILE A 50 1.44 -7.89 -5.31
CA ILE A 50 1.37 -6.77 -4.37
C ILE A 50 0.08 -6.85 -3.55
N HIS A 51 0.20 -6.67 -2.24
CA HIS A 51 -0.88 -6.33 -1.33
C HIS A 51 -0.76 -4.84 -1.06
N LEU A 52 -1.69 -4.05 -1.58
CA LEU A 52 -1.62 -2.59 -1.52
C LEU A 52 -2.49 -2.05 -0.40
N ILE A 53 -1.90 -1.24 0.48
CA ILE A 53 -2.64 -0.47 1.47
C ILE A 53 -2.77 0.95 0.95
N VAL A 54 -4.01 1.41 0.79
CA VAL A 54 -4.33 2.70 0.17
C VAL A 54 -5.45 3.37 0.95
N GLY A 55 -5.42 4.71 1.02
CA GLY A 55 -6.46 5.47 1.70
C GLY A 55 -5.88 6.53 2.62
N GLY A 56 -6.78 7.26 3.24
CA GLY A 56 -6.45 8.40 4.09
C GLY A 56 -7.41 9.54 3.82
N LYS A 57 -6.89 10.77 3.81
CA LYS A 57 -7.68 11.96 3.52
C LYS A 57 -7.61 12.28 2.02
N ASP A 58 -8.77 12.23 1.35
CA ASP A 58 -8.86 12.53 -0.08
C ASP A 58 -8.63 14.03 -0.34
N LYS A 59 -7.92 14.32 -1.43
CA LYS A 59 -7.65 15.68 -1.87
C LYS A 59 -8.29 15.96 -3.23
N GLY A 60 -9.38 15.28 -3.56
CA GLY A 60 -10.06 15.43 -4.84
C GLY A 60 -9.44 14.62 -5.98
N SER A 61 -8.75 13.54 -5.64
CA SER A 61 -8.05 12.72 -6.63
C SER A 61 -8.99 11.83 -7.43
N ASP A 62 -8.53 11.46 -8.63
CA ASP A 62 -9.17 10.45 -9.47
C ASP A 62 -8.41 9.13 -9.31
N TYR A 63 -9.03 8.19 -8.63
CA TYR A 63 -8.41 6.88 -8.36
C TYR A 63 -8.64 5.87 -9.50
N THR A 64 -9.48 6.22 -10.47
CA THR A 64 -9.76 5.31 -11.61
C THR A 64 -8.51 5.00 -12.41
N VAL A 65 -7.54 5.92 -12.41
CA VAL A 65 -6.28 5.74 -13.14
C VAL A 65 -5.42 4.62 -12.57
N LEU A 66 -5.73 4.14 -11.37
CA LEU A 66 -5.02 3.01 -10.75
C LEU A 66 -5.48 1.64 -11.30
N ASN A 67 -6.66 1.57 -11.91
CA ASN A 67 -7.28 0.29 -12.25
C ASN A 67 -6.38 -0.63 -13.09
N ASP A 68 -5.67 -0.08 -14.10
CA ASP A 68 -4.84 -0.90 -14.97
C ASP A 68 -3.68 -1.56 -14.20
N LEU A 69 -2.97 -0.79 -13.37
CA LEU A 69 -1.87 -1.33 -12.58
C LEU A 69 -2.36 -2.29 -11.51
N LEU A 70 -3.52 -2.00 -10.90
CA LEU A 70 -4.11 -2.91 -9.93
C LEU A 70 -4.37 -4.28 -10.56
N ARG A 71 -4.98 -4.31 -11.75
CA ARG A 71 -5.25 -5.58 -12.45
C ARG A 71 -3.97 -6.33 -12.80
N GLN A 72 -2.92 -5.60 -13.14
CA GLN A 72 -1.68 -6.21 -13.62
C GLN A 72 -0.79 -6.72 -12.49
N ARG A 73 -0.79 -6.03 -11.33
CA ARG A 73 0.26 -6.21 -10.32
C ARG A 73 -0.23 -6.50 -8.92
N VAL A 74 -1.50 -6.24 -8.61
CA VAL A 74 -2.01 -6.27 -7.24
C VAL A 74 -2.96 -7.46 -7.04
N LYS A 75 -2.73 -8.23 -5.98
CA LYS A 75 -3.61 -9.31 -5.55
C LYS A 75 -4.78 -8.79 -4.73
N ARG A 76 -4.49 -7.90 -3.78
CA ARG A 76 -5.46 -7.37 -2.84
C ARG A 76 -5.21 -5.90 -2.57
N VAL A 77 -6.31 -5.16 -2.39
CA VAL A 77 -6.27 -3.76 -1.97
C VAL A 77 -6.95 -3.67 -0.60
N TYR A 78 -6.26 -3.03 0.34
CA TYR A 78 -6.79 -2.78 1.68
C TYR A 78 -7.06 -1.29 1.80
N THR A 79 -8.32 -0.91 2.03
CA THR A 79 -8.69 0.50 2.09
C THR A 79 -8.81 0.99 3.52
N ILE A 80 -8.18 2.14 3.79
CA ILE A 80 -8.15 2.74 5.12
C ILE A 80 -8.64 4.19 5.07
N GLY A 81 -9.06 4.70 6.22
CA GLY A 81 -9.35 6.11 6.42
C GLY A 81 -10.58 6.63 5.72
N ALA A 82 -10.70 7.94 5.70
CA ALA A 82 -11.89 8.63 5.22
C ALA A 82 -12.16 8.44 3.73
N ALA A 83 -11.10 8.27 2.92
CA ALA A 83 -11.23 8.13 1.47
C ALA A 83 -11.63 6.72 1.02
N ALA A 84 -11.72 5.74 1.93
CA ALA A 84 -11.93 4.35 1.56
C ALA A 84 -13.13 4.13 0.65
N GLY A 85 -14.28 4.70 0.98
CA GLY A 85 -15.49 4.53 0.17
C GLY A 85 -15.36 5.07 -1.25
N LYS A 86 -14.73 6.24 -1.40
CA LYS A 86 -14.49 6.83 -2.71
C LYS A 86 -13.55 5.97 -3.54
N ILE A 87 -12.45 5.51 -2.92
CA ILE A 87 -11.49 4.64 -3.61
C ILE A 87 -12.18 3.37 -4.09
N GLU A 88 -12.92 2.71 -3.20
CA GLU A 88 -13.62 1.47 -3.52
C GLU A 88 -14.57 1.65 -4.70
N SER A 89 -15.30 2.77 -4.74
CA SER A 89 -16.23 3.04 -5.82
C SER A 89 -15.52 3.29 -7.16
N GLN A 90 -14.29 3.81 -7.13
CA GLN A 90 -13.56 4.16 -8.34
C GLN A 90 -12.67 3.03 -8.87
N ILE A 91 -12.34 2.03 -8.06
CA ILE A 91 -11.54 0.89 -8.51
C ILE A 91 -12.38 -0.35 -8.80
N VAL A 92 -13.67 -0.18 -9.05
CA VAL A 92 -14.61 -1.28 -9.37
C VAL A 92 -14.13 -2.09 -10.58
N SER A 93 -13.54 -1.44 -11.59
CA SER A 93 -13.03 -2.14 -12.77
C SER A 93 -11.97 -3.18 -12.41
N ALA A 94 -11.04 -2.84 -11.51
CA ALA A 94 -10.04 -3.80 -11.05
C ALA A 94 -10.69 -4.90 -10.21
N LYS A 95 -11.62 -4.53 -9.33
CA LYS A 95 -12.35 -5.50 -8.49
C LYS A 95 -13.10 -6.52 -9.35
N ASP A 96 -13.78 -6.06 -10.39
CA ASP A 96 -14.54 -6.94 -11.29
C ASP A 96 -13.63 -7.87 -12.08
N ARG A 97 -12.36 -7.56 -12.19
CA ARG A 97 -11.37 -8.37 -12.88
C ARG A 97 -10.54 -9.25 -11.94
N GLY A 98 -10.97 -9.42 -10.72
CA GLY A 98 -10.37 -10.37 -9.78
C GLY A 98 -9.48 -9.80 -8.70
N VAL A 99 -9.28 -8.47 -8.66
CA VAL A 99 -8.56 -7.85 -7.55
C VAL A 99 -9.47 -7.80 -6.34
N GLU A 100 -9.05 -8.42 -5.24
CA GLU A 100 -9.84 -8.41 -4.02
C GLU A 100 -9.67 -7.07 -3.31
N VAL A 101 -10.79 -6.45 -2.91
CA VAL A 101 -10.80 -5.16 -2.21
C VAL A 101 -11.41 -5.36 -0.83
N VAL A 102 -10.66 -5.03 0.20
CA VAL A 102 -11.04 -5.25 1.60
C VAL A 102 -11.06 -3.93 2.36
N HIS A 103 -12.23 -3.57 2.86
CA HIS A 103 -12.39 -2.36 3.67
C HIS A 103 -11.94 -2.65 5.10
N VAL A 104 -10.87 -2.03 5.58
CA VAL A 104 -10.28 -2.39 6.87
C VAL A 104 -10.17 -1.23 7.86
N GLU A 105 -10.44 -0.01 7.42
CA GLU A 105 -10.53 1.22 8.22
C GLU A 105 -9.21 1.76 8.76
N THR A 106 -8.36 0.91 9.37
CA THR A 106 -7.12 1.35 9.99
C THR A 106 -5.91 0.66 9.40
N LEU A 107 -4.75 1.29 9.55
CA LEU A 107 -3.48 0.73 9.12
C LEU A 107 -3.17 -0.56 9.86
N GLU A 108 -3.48 -0.63 11.14
CA GLU A 108 -3.26 -1.85 11.92
C GLU A 108 -4.08 -3.01 11.37
N ASN A 109 -5.36 -2.79 11.10
CA ASN A 109 -6.22 -3.83 10.52
C ASN A 109 -5.72 -4.26 9.15
N ALA A 110 -5.28 -3.31 8.34
CA ALA A 110 -4.73 -3.60 7.02
C ALA A 110 -3.52 -4.54 7.12
N LEU A 111 -2.60 -4.22 8.02
CA LEU A 111 -1.39 -5.02 8.19
C LEU A 111 -1.67 -6.40 8.77
N ARG A 112 -2.61 -6.51 9.71
CA ARG A 112 -3.01 -7.81 10.25
C ARG A 112 -3.61 -8.70 9.16
N LYS A 113 -4.50 -8.15 8.35
CA LYS A 113 -5.14 -8.92 7.28
C LYS A 113 -4.16 -9.27 6.16
N ALA A 114 -3.29 -8.35 5.78
CA ALA A 114 -2.27 -8.62 4.78
C ALA A 114 -1.30 -9.71 5.26
N ASN A 115 -0.87 -9.63 6.51
CA ASN A 115 0.02 -10.62 7.10
C ASN A 115 -0.62 -12.01 7.09
N ALA A 116 -1.92 -12.11 7.35
CA ALA A 116 -2.64 -13.39 7.34
C ALA A 116 -2.85 -13.95 5.93
N ALA A 117 -2.98 -13.08 4.93
CA ALA A 117 -3.33 -13.49 3.56
C ALA A 117 -2.12 -13.65 2.64
N ALA A 118 -1.01 -12.95 2.91
CA ALA A 118 0.13 -12.93 2.01
C ALA A 118 0.88 -14.27 2.04
N LEU A 119 1.39 -14.64 0.88
CA LEU A 119 2.16 -15.88 0.69
C LEU A 119 3.63 -15.53 0.45
N PRO A 120 4.56 -16.47 0.71
CA PRO A 120 5.98 -16.21 0.41
C PRO A 120 6.16 -15.73 -1.03
N GLY A 121 6.95 -14.68 -1.20
CA GLY A 121 7.15 -14.03 -2.49
C GLY A 121 6.24 -12.84 -2.73
N ASP A 122 5.22 -12.64 -1.91
CA ASP A 122 4.35 -11.46 -2.01
C ASP A 122 5.02 -10.23 -1.40
N VAL A 123 4.49 -9.07 -1.76
CA VAL A 123 4.93 -7.76 -1.25
C VAL A 123 3.74 -7.08 -0.60
N VAL A 124 3.93 -6.56 0.61
CA VAL A 124 2.95 -5.69 1.27
C VAL A 124 3.47 -4.26 1.18
N LEU A 125 2.71 -3.41 0.51
CA LEU A 125 3.14 -2.05 0.17
C LEU A 125 2.15 -1.03 0.73
N LEU A 126 2.65 -0.12 1.57
CA LEU A 126 1.92 1.08 1.95
C LEU A 126 2.23 2.17 0.93
N ALA A 127 1.29 2.47 0.04
CA ALA A 127 1.38 3.58 -0.91
C ALA A 127 0.01 4.24 -0.97
N PRO A 128 -0.28 5.12 -0.01
CA PRO A 128 -1.65 5.49 0.34
C PRO A 128 -2.41 6.34 -0.67
N ALA A 129 -1.75 7.03 -1.58
CA ALA A 129 -2.35 7.96 -2.55
C ALA A 129 -3.07 9.15 -1.91
N CYS A 130 -3.11 9.23 -0.60
CA CYS A 130 -3.87 10.20 0.17
C CYS A 130 -3.00 10.85 1.25
N ALA A 131 -3.40 12.05 1.67
CA ALA A 131 -2.82 12.68 2.84
C ALA A 131 -3.16 11.86 4.10
N SER A 132 -2.39 12.06 5.16
CA SER A 132 -2.49 11.26 6.38
C SER A 132 -3.34 11.91 7.49
N PHE A 133 -3.82 13.13 7.28
CA PHE A 133 -4.33 13.97 8.36
C PHE A 133 -5.67 13.53 8.97
N ASP A 134 -6.33 12.53 8.40
CA ASP A 134 -7.55 11.96 8.98
C ASP A 134 -7.27 11.07 10.19
N GLN A 135 -6.14 10.34 10.18
CA GLN A 135 -5.79 9.38 11.24
C GLN A 135 -4.42 9.64 11.88
N PHE A 136 -3.58 10.48 11.28
CA PHE A 136 -2.21 10.73 11.72
C PHE A 136 -1.92 12.23 11.69
N LYS A 137 -0.87 12.65 12.39
CA LYS A 137 -0.42 14.06 12.38
C LYS A 137 0.19 14.45 11.05
N ASN A 138 0.90 13.52 10.41
CA ASN A 138 1.60 13.74 9.15
C ASN A 138 1.95 12.39 8.54
N TYR A 139 2.52 12.39 7.32
CA TYR A 139 2.87 11.14 6.66
C TYR A 139 4.03 10.42 7.35
N GLU A 140 4.91 11.17 8.02
CA GLU A 140 6.02 10.57 8.76
C GLU A 140 5.51 9.72 9.92
N GLN A 141 4.53 10.21 10.67
CA GLN A 141 3.92 9.42 11.74
C GLN A 141 3.25 8.17 11.19
N ARG A 142 2.53 8.29 10.07
CA ARG A 142 1.92 7.12 9.43
C ARG A 142 2.97 6.08 9.06
N GLY A 143 4.09 6.51 8.49
CA GLY A 143 5.19 5.63 8.14
C GLY A 143 5.84 4.99 9.36
N GLN A 144 6.03 5.73 10.45
CA GLN A 144 6.58 5.18 11.68
C GLN A 144 5.65 4.13 12.28
N VAL A 145 4.36 4.40 12.32
CA VAL A 145 3.36 3.43 12.82
C VAL A 145 3.39 2.16 11.97
N PHE A 146 3.46 2.29 10.64
CA PHE A 146 3.60 1.16 9.75
C PHE A 146 4.81 0.30 10.13
N LYS A 147 5.98 0.92 10.31
CA LYS A 147 7.20 0.18 10.64
C LYS A 147 7.11 -0.51 12.00
N GLU A 148 6.51 0.17 12.97
CA GLU A 148 6.33 -0.40 14.30
C GLU A 148 5.43 -1.63 14.27
N ILE A 149 4.31 -1.54 13.58
CA ILE A 149 3.38 -2.67 13.45
C ILE A 149 4.07 -3.83 12.73
N VAL A 150 4.75 -3.56 11.61
CA VAL A 150 5.44 -4.59 10.83
C VAL A 150 6.45 -5.33 11.71
N ARG A 151 7.25 -4.61 12.47
CA ARG A 151 8.26 -5.21 13.34
C ARG A 151 7.65 -6.10 14.43
N GLY A 152 6.40 -5.84 14.79
CA GLY A 152 5.67 -6.67 15.75
C GLY A 152 4.98 -7.88 15.16
N LEU A 153 4.94 -8.02 13.84
CA LEU A 153 4.27 -9.15 13.18
C LEU A 153 5.12 -10.42 13.18
N GLY A 154 6.41 -10.26 13.21
CA GLY A 154 7.35 -11.38 13.19
C GLY A 154 7.56 -11.97 14.55
#